data_11f9c31a01e30c52a35e54422e737239
#
_entry.id   11f9c31a01e30c52a35e54422e737239
#
_cell.length_a   1.000
_cell.length_b   1.000
_cell.length_c   1.000
_cell.angle_alpha   90.00
_cell.angle_beta   90.00
_cell.angle_gamma   90.00
#
_symmetry.space_group_name_H-M   'P 1'
#
loop_
_entity.id
_entity.type
_entity.pdbx_description
1 polymer ?
#
loop_
_entity_poly.entity_id
_entity_poly.type
_entity_poly.pdbx_seq_one_letter_code
_entity_poly.pdbx_strand_id
1 'polypeptide(L)'
;MTVLQMLSESAKRGFDIMLAGIGLLASAPLWLVVALAIKLEDGGPVFFVQQRAGLKGAPFSALKFRSMIPDAEVGHGAVQARENDPRVTGVGRVLRATAMDELPQLWNIFRGEMSFVGPRALRPGEIETVGSGTIEMLEDVGGYVERCRVRPGLTGLAQVYAPRDIPRRLKFRYDRLYVRRHSLWLDVRLILISFWITARGSWEVRGRKY
;
A
#
# COMPACT_ATOMS: atom_id res chain seq x y z
N MET A 1 5.63 -10.53 25.01
CA MET A 1 6.34 -9.32 24.51
C MET A 1 7.25 -8.83 25.61
N THR A 2 8.53 -8.63 25.32
CA THR A 2 9.48 -8.07 26.30
C THR A 2 9.29 -6.55 26.39
N VAL A 3 9.74 -5.91 27.49
CA VAL A 3 9.70 -4.45 27.68
C VAL A 3 10.40 -3.73 26.51
N LEU A 4 11.53 -4.25 26.05
CA LEU A 4 12.27 -3.71 24.91
C LEU A 4 11.45 -3.74 23.60
N GLN A 5 10.65 -4.78 23.38
CA GLN A 5 9.76 -4.86 22.21
C GLN A 5 8.62 -3.84 22.32
N MET A 6 8.06 -3.63 23.51
CA MET A 6 7.02 -2.62 23.72
C MET A 6 7.56 -1.20 23.48
N LEU A 7 8.75 -0.89 23.97
CA LEU A 7 9.40 0.41 23.74
C LEU A 7 9.69 0.65 22.26
N SER A 8 10.17 -0.38 21.55
CA SER A 8 10.42 -0.31 20.10
C SER A 8 9.14 -0.08 19.29
N GLU A 9 8.05 -0.76 19.65
CA GLU A 9 6.75 -0.56 18.99
C GLU A 9 6.15 0.82 19.27
N SER A 10 6.28 1.32 20.51
CA SER A 10 5.83 2.66 20.87
C SER A 10 6.63 3.74 20.15
N ALA A 11 7.96 3.58 20.06
CA ALA A 11 8.83 4.49 19.33
C ALA A 11 8.50 4.51 17.83
N LYS A 12 8.29 3.31 17.22
CA LYS A 12 7.83 3.21 15.84
C LYS A 12 6.48 3.91 15.64
N ARG A 13 5.54 3.72 16.56
CA ARG A 13 4.22 4.36 16.47
C ARG A 13 4.31 5.88 16.58
N GLY A 14 5.13 6.40 17.49
CA GLY A 14 5.41 7.84 17.60
C GLY A 14 5.99 8.40 16.30
N PHE A 15 6.96 7.70 15.71
CA PHE A 15 7.55 8.05 14.43
C PHE A 15 6.50 8.08 13.30
N ASP A 16 5.64 7.04 13.19
CA ASP A 16 4.57 6.98 12.20
C ASP A 16 3.58 8.17 12.34
N ILE A 17 3.14 8.48 13.57
CA ILE A 17 2.21 9.60 13.83
C ILE A 17 2.84 10.93 13.43
N MET A 18 4.08 11.18 13.89
CA MET A 18 4.79 12.41 13.62
C MET A 18 4.97 12.63 12.10
N LEU A 19 5.49 11.62 11.42
CA LEU A 19 5.75 11.71 9.99
C LEU A 19 4.45 11.81 9.17
N ALA A 20 3.40 11.08 9.55
CA ALA A 20 2.08 11.18 8.92
C ALA A 20 1.44 12.55 9.15
N GLY A 21 1.53 13.11 10.36
CA GLY A 21 1.03 14.45 10.66
C GLY A 21 1.72 15.53 9.83
N ILE A 22 3.06 15.49 9.76
CA ILE A 22 3.84 16.39 8.91
C ILE A 22 3.43 16.21 7.43
N GLY A 23 3.33 14.96 6.95
CA GLY A 23 2.94 14.66 5.59
C GLY A 23 1.53 15.17 5.24
N LEU A 24 0.56 15.02 6.14
CA LEU A 24 -0.81 15.54 5.96
C LEU A 24 -0.82 17.06 5.85
N LEU A 25 -0.13 17.77 6.75
CA LEU A 25 -0.05 19.22 6.71
C LEU A 25 0.66 19.73 5.46
N ALA A 26 1.80 19.14 5.11
CA ALA A 26 2.58 19.54 3.93
C ALA A 26 1.83 19.25 2.61
N SER A 27 1.07 18.16 2.55
CA SER A 27 0.33 17.78 1.34
C SER A 27 -1.07 18.40 1.24
N ALA A 28 -1.57 19.09 2.28
CA ALA A 28 -2.93 19.65 2.29
C ALA A 28 -3.25 20.55 1.08
N PRO A 29 -2.39 21.48 0.63
CA PRO A 29 -2.66 22.26 -0.58
C PRO A 29 -2.79 21.40 -1.82
N LEU A 30 -1.96 20.35 -1.95
CA LEU A 30 -2.02 19.40 -3.05
C LEU A 30 -3.32 18.61 -3.06
N TRP A 31 -3.87 18.26 -1.88
CA TRP A 31 -5.17 17.58 -1.79
C TRP A 31 -6.28 18.40 -2.42
N LEU A 32 -6.29 19.74 -2.22
CA LEU A 32 -7.26 20.62 -2.84
C LEU A 32 -7.14 20.63 -4.36
N VAL A 33 -5.91 20.71 -4.86
CA VAL A 33 -5.65 20.68 -6.31
C VAL A 33 -6.10 19.35 -6.92
N VAL A 34 -5.74 18.22 -6.30
CA VAL A 34 -6.14 16.90 -6.76
C VAL A 34 -7.66 16.73 -6.70
N ALA A 35 -8.30 17.15 -5.61
CA ALA A 35 -9.74 17.08 -5.47
C ALA A 35 -10.47 17.87 -6.56
N LEU A 36 -9.99 19.08 -6.85
CA LEU A 36 -10.55 19.92 -7.91
C LEU A 36 -10.34 19.26 -9.29
N ALA A 37 -9.14 18.73 -9.57
CA ALA A 37 -8.84 18.06 -10.83
C ALA A 37 -9.77 16.86 -11.07
N ILE A 38 -9.97 16.00 -10.04
CA ILE A 38 -10.88 14.86 -10.13
C ILE A 38 -12.32 15.32 -10.36
N LYS A 39 -12.77 16.38 -9.67
CA LYS A 39 -14.11 16.94 -9.82
C LYS A 39 -14.37 17.55 -11.19
N LEU A 40 -13.37 18.18 -11.77
CA LEU A 40 -13.49 18.80 -13.10
C LEU A 40 -13.43 17.76 -14.23
N GLU A 41 -12.81 16.60 -14.01
CA GLU A 41 -12.68 15.55 -15.03
C GLU A 41 -14.01 14.83 -15.28
N ASP A 42 -14.71 14.40 -14.23
CA ASP A 42 -15.94 13.59 -14.37
C ASP A 42 -17.00 13.79 -13.28
N GLY A 43 -16.82 14.77 -12.36
CA GLY A 43 -17.77 15.10 -11.31
C GLY A 43 -17.90 14.09 -10.17
N GLY A 44 -17.29 12.91 -10.26
CA GLY A 44 -17.44 11.81 -9.32
C GLY A 44 -16.79 12.04 -7.95
N PRO A 45 -16.79 11.04 -7.05
CA PRO A 45 -16.20 11.15 -5.72
C PRO A 45 -14.68 11.36 -5.79
N VAL A 46 -14.13 12.21 -4.91
CA VAL A 46 -12.69 12.49 -4.83
C VAL A 46 -11.91 11.31 -4.28
N PHE A 47 -12.49 10.64 -3.29
CA PHE A 47 -11.85 9.52 -2.61
C PHE A 47 -12.43 8.19 -3.06
N PHE A 48 -11.56 7.20 -3.11
CA PHE A 48 -11.87 5.78 -3.23
C PHE A 48 -11.52 5.10 -1.90
N VAL A 49 -12.48 4.34 -1.37
CA VAL A 49 -12.34 3.62 -0.10
C VAL A 49 -12.38 2.12 -0.39
N GLN A 50 -11.41 1.39 0.13
CA GLN A 50 -11.32 -0.05 -0.08
C GLN A 50 -11.01 -0.79 1.21
N GLN A 51 -11.77 -1.86 1.49
CA GLN A 51 -11.48 -2.74 2.61
C GLN A 51 -10.15 -3.46 2.44
N ARG A 52 -9.35 -3.45 3.50
CA ARG A 52 -8.02 -4.07 3.55
C ARG A 52 -7.82 -4.79 4.87
N ALA A 53 -7.02 -5.86 4.86
CA ALA A 53 -6.59 -6.55 6.05
C ALA A 53 -5.48 -5.76 6.76
N GLY A 54 -5.70 -5.42 8.00
CA GLY A 54 -4.81 -4.67 8.88
C GLY A 54 -4.07 -5.55 9.89
N LEU A 55 -3.74 -4.96 11.05
CA LEU A 55 -3.11 -5.67 12.16
C LEU A 55 -3.97 -6.84 12.62
N LYS A 56 -3.36 -8.03 12.76
CA LYS A 56 -4.03 -9.29 13.12
C LYS A 56 -5.17 -9.69 12.17
N GLY A 57 -5.14 -9.22 10.92
CA GLY A 57 -6.18 -9.47 9.94
C GLY A 57 -7.44 -8.62 10.10
N ALA A 58 -7.51 -7.72 11.09
CA ALA A 58 -8.67 -6.87 11.29
C ALA A 58 -8.92 -5.98 10.06
N PRO A 59 -10.13 -5.91 9.51
CA PRO A 59 -10.41 -5.10 8.34
C PRO A 59 -10.36 -3.61 8.67
N PHE A 60 -9.85 -2.81 7.76
CA PHE A 60 -9.88 -1.35 7.81
C PHE A 60 -10.16 -0.74 6.44
N SER A 61 -10.63 0.49 6.41
CA SER A 61 -10.95 1.24 5.20
C SER A 61 -9.72 2.04 4.73
N ALA A 62 -8.99 1.50 3.76
CA ALA A 62 -7.87 2.19 3.14
C ALA A 62 -8.37 3.31 2.22
N LEU A 63 -7.86 4.52 2.44
CA LEU A 63 -8.21 5.73 1.67
C LEU A 63 -7.24 5.92 0.51
N LYS A 64 -7.78 6.31 -0.66
CA LYS A 64 -6.99 6.74 -1.83
C LYS A 64 -7.69 7.90 -2.53
N PHE A 65 -6.96 8.68 -3.31
CA PHE A 65 -7.60 9.47 -4.34
C PHE A 65 -8.14 8.54 -5.42
N ARG A 66 -9.32 8.84 -5.92
CA ARG A 66 -9.89 8.09 -7.03
C ARG A 66 -9.07 8.32 -8.30
N SER A 67 -8.60 7.23 -8.87
CA SER A 67 -7.78 7.20 -10.09
C SER A 67 -8.42 6.43 -11.25
N MET A 68 -9.65 5.94 -11.03
CA MET A 68 -10.44 5.21 -12.03
C MET A 68 -11.84 5.82 -12.14
N ILE A 69 -12.52 5.53 -13.25
CA ILE A 69 -13.92 5.91 -13.44
C ILE A 69 -14.79 5.39 -12.29
N PRO A 70 -15.93 6.02 -11.98
CA PRO A 70 -16.89 5.48 -11.03
C PRO A 70 -17.26 4.04 -11.44
N ASP A 71 -17.48 3.19 -10.43
CA ASP A 71 -17.91 1.80 -10.62
C ASP A 71 -16.95 0.90 -11.45
N ALA A 72 -15.68 1.27 -11.55
CA ALA A 72 -14.67 0.54 -12.32
C ALA A 72 -14.52 -0.95 -11.95
N GLU A 73 -14.97 -1.36 -10.75
CA GLU A 73 -14.95 -2.76 -10.27
C GLU A 73 -16.29 -3.49 -10.49
N VAL A 74 -17.36 -2.78 -10.88
CA VAL A 74 -18.67 -3.39 -11.13
C VAL A 74 -18.62 -4.28 -12.37
N GLY A 75 -19.03 -5.53 -12.23
CA GLY A 75 -19.00 -6.53 -13.30
C GLY A 75 -17.64 -7.19 -13.59
N HIS A 76 -16.54 -6.61 -13.10
CA HIS A 76 -15.20 -7.17 -13.33
C HIS A 76 -14.54 -7.69 -12.05
N GLY A 77 -15.15 -7.45 -10.88
CA GLY A 77 -14.56 -7.79 -9.59
C GLY A 77 -13.29 -6.97 -9.27
N ALA A 78 -12.64 -7.36 -8.21
CA ALA A 78 -11.44 -6.70 -7.68
C ALA A 78 -10.18 -7.06 -8.50
N VAL A 79 -10.17 -6.73 -9.79
CA VAL A 79 -9.04 -7.03 -10.69
C VAL A 79 -7.97 -5.94 -10.58
N GLN A 80 -6.71 -6.35 -10.47
CA GLN A 80 -5.59 -5.42 -10.51
C GLN A 80 -5.52 -4.71 -11.86
N ALA A 81 -5.35 -3.38 -11.85
CA ALA A 81 -5.21 -2.60 -13.07
C ALA A 81 -4.01 -3.09 -13.90
N ARG A 82 -4.21 -3.20 -15.20
CA ARG A 82 -3.18 -3.52 -16.19
C ARG A 82 -2.50 -2.24 -16.68
N GLU A 83 -1.39 -2.39 -17.38
CA GLU A 83 -0.81 -1.30 -18.15
C GLU A 83 -1.83 -0.81 -19.19
N ASN A 84 -2.02 0.52 -19.29
CA ASN A 84 -3.03 1.15 -20.13
C ASN A 84 -4.47 0.70 -19.88
N ASP A 85 -4.83 0.42 -18.63
CA ASP A 85 -6.19 0.05 -18.26
C ASP A 85 -7.19 1.18 -18.62
N PRO A 86 -8.21 0.91 -19.46
CA PRO A 86 -9.15 1.94 -19.93
C PRO A 86 -10.00 2.54 -18.81
N ARG A 87 -10.07 1.89 -17.64
CA ARG A 87 -10.79 2.40 -16.48
C ARG A 87 -10.05 3.53 -15.77
N VAL A 88 -8.75 3.73 -16.04
CA VAL A 88 -7.93 4.78 -15.41
C VAL A 88 -8.20 6.12 -16.09
N THR A 89 -8.60 7.12 -15.30
CA THR A 89 -8.87 8.48 -15.78
C THR A 89 -7.58 9.21 -16.17
N GLY A 90 -7.68 10.35 -16.85
CA GLY A 90 -6.52 11.17 -17.22
C GLY A 90 -5.76 11.67 -15.99
N VAL A 91 -6.47 12.25 -15.03
CA VAL A 91 -5.92 12.63 -13.72
C VAL A 91 -5.39 11.41 -12.99
N GLY A 92 -6.12 10.29 -13.03
CA GLY A 92 -5.72 9.04 -12.42
C GLY A 92 -4.39 8.49 -12.94
N ARG A 93 -4.07 8.66 -14.22
CA ARG A 93 -2.76 8.28 -14.79
C ARG A 93 -1.62 9.04 -14.12
N VAL A 94 -1.79 10.35 -13.96
CA VAL A 94 -0.77 11.19 -13.28
C VAL A 94 -0.61 10.78 -11.82
N LEU A 95 -1.73 10.62 -11.11
CA LEU A 95 -1.73 10.21 -9.69
C LEU A 95 -1.02 8.87 -9.48
N ARG A 96 -1.28 7.89 -10.33
CA ARG A 96 -0.67 6.56 -10.25
C ARG A 96 0.81 6.56 -10.65
N ALA A 97 1.19 7.30 -11.67
CA ALA A 97 2.58 7.43 -12.10
C ALA A 97 3.46 8.07 -11.01
N THR A 98 2.89 8.96 -10.21
CA THR A 98 3.55 9.66 -9.11
C THR A 98 3.31 9.03 -7.73
N ALA A 99 2.50 7.95 -7.66
CA ALA A 99 2.00 7.35 -6.42
C ALA A 99 1.23 8.33 -5.50
N MET A 100 0.78 9.46 -6.02
CA MET A 100 0.01 10.46 -5.26
C MET A 100 -1.41 9.98 -4.94
N ASP A 101 -1.92 8.99 -5.67
CA ASP A 101 -3.21 8.36 -5.34
C ASP A 101 -3.21 7.74 -3.94
N GLU A 102 -2.06 7.39 -3.39
CA GLU A 102 -1.92 6.79 -2.06
C GLU A 102 -1.70 7.82 -0.92
N LEU A 103 -1.57 9.14 -1.22
CA LEU A 103 -1.42 10.18 -0.19
C LEU A 103 -2.50 10.14 0.91
N PRO A 104 -3.80 9.86 0.61
CA PRO A 104 -4.81 9.77 1.66
C PRO A 104 -4.56 8.65 2.69
N GLN A 105 -3.73 7.66 2.40
CA GLN A 105 -3.33 6.65 3.38
C GLN A 105 -2.49 7.22 4.53
N LEU A 106 -1.94 8.43 4.41
CA LEU A 106 -1.33 9.14 5.54
C LEU A 106 -2.34 9.31 6.69
N TRP A 107 -3.62 9.49 6.38
CA TRP A 107 -4.68 9.50 7.38
C TRP A 107 -4.86 8.15 8.08
N ASN A 108 -4.81 7.04 7.32
CA ASN A 108 -4.86 5.70 7.90
C ASN A 108 -3.64 5.43 8.81
N ILE A 109 -2.45 5.94 8.43
CA ILE A 109 -1.24 5.84 9.26
C ILE A 109 -1.44 6.67 10.54
N PHE A 110 -1.90 7.91 10.40
CA PHE A 110 -2.16 8.79 11.54
C PHE A 110 -3.17 8.20 12.53
N ARG A 111 -4.22 7.54 12.04
CA ARG A 111 -5.21 6.81 12.86
C ARG A 111 -4.68 5.51 13.49
N GLY A 112 -3.61 4.94 12.96
CA GLY A 112 -3.01 3.70 13.46
C GLY A 112 -3.52 2.42 12.80
N GLU A 113 -4.22 2.55 11.71
CA GLU A 113 -4.67 1.43 10.88
C GLU A 113 -3.54 0.88 10.01
N MET A 114 -2.59 1.77 9.65
CA MET A 114 -1.39 1.50 8.87
C MET A 114 -0.12 2.03 9.55
N SER A 115 1.02 1.71 8.97
CA SER A 115 2.35 2.26 9.24
C SER A 115 2.96 2.75 7.93
N PHE A 116 4.02 3.58 7.98
CA PHE A 116 4.80 3.86 6.76
C PHE A 116 5.44 2.60 6.19
N VAL A 117 5.96 1.74 7.07
CA VAL A 117 6.67 0.53 6.65
C VAL A 117 6.02 -0.71 7.24
N GLY A 118 5.69 -1.65 6.37
CA GLY A 118 5.09 -2.92 6.73
C GLY A 118 4.73 -3.76 5.50
N PRO A 119 4.20 -4.96 5.70
CA PRO A 119 3.63 -5.76 4.62
C PRO A 119 2.53 -5.00 3.88
N ARG A 120 2.43 -5.15 2.55
CA ARG A 120 1.37 -4.50 1.77
C ARG A 120 -0.01 -4.95 2.26
N ALA A 121 -0.92 -4.01 2.51
CA ALA A 121 -2.31 -4.31 2.87
C ALA A 121 -3.00 -5.06 1.73
N LEU A 122 -3.44 -6.29 1.98
CA LEU A 122 -4.19 -7.13 1.02
C LEU A 122 -5.70 -6.91 1.20
N ARG A 123 -6.47 -7.26 0.18
CA ARG A 123 -7.93 -7.28 0.27
C ARG A 123 -8.36 -8.53 1.05
N PRO A 124 -9.38 -8.46 1.89
CA PRO A 124 -10.00 -9.66 2.44
C PRO A 124 -10.52 -10.55 1.31
N GLY A 125 -10.34 -11.87 1.44
CA GLY A 125 -10.77 -12.82 0.42
C GLY A 125 -10.01 -12.73 -0.92
N GLU A 126 -8.82 -12.11 -0.94
CA GLU A 126 -8.03 -12.03 -2.16
C GLU A 126 -7.48 -13.40 -2.56
N ILE A 127 -7.67 -13.74 -3.83
CA ILE A 127 -7.26 -15.04 -4.40
C ILE A 127 -6.03 -14.89 -5.29
N GLU A 128 -5.26 -15.96 -5.39
CA GLU A 128 -4.14 -16.09 -6.33
C GLU A 128 -4.27 -17.42 -7.10
N THR A 129 -4.03 -17.37 -8.41
CA THR A 129 -3.96 -18.57 -9.23
C THR A 129 -2.55 -19.16 -9.14
N VAL A 130 -2.46 -20.42 -8.75
CA VAL A 130 -1.20 -21.15 -8.55
C VAL A 130 -0.99 -22.16 -9.68
N GLY A 131 0.15 -22.06 -10.37
CA GLY A 131 0.68 -23.09 -11.30
C GLY A 131 -0.35 -23.62 -12.30
N SER A 132 -0.91 -24.80 -12.05
CA SER A 132 -1.85 -25.51 -12.91
C SER A 132 -3.28 -24.98 -12.93
N GLY A 133 -3.52 -23.74 -12.41
CA GLY A 133 -4.87 -23.15 -12.37
C GLY A 133 -5.59 -23.35 -11.03
N THR A 134 -4.94 -23.88 -10.02
CA THR A 134 -5.52 -23.96 -8.66
C THR A 134 -5.68 -22.55 -8.10
N ILE A 135 -6.86 -22.24 -7.60
CA ILE A 135 -7.18 -20.96 -6.94
C ILE A 135 -6.99 -21.16 -5.43
N GLU A 136 -6.14 -20.35 -4.82
CA GLU A 136 -5.92 -20.34 -3.37
C GLU A 136 -6.29 -18.96 -2.80
N MET A 137 -6.95 -18.92 -1.65
CA MET A 137 -7.10 -17.68 -0.89
C MET A 137 -5.75 -17.29 -0.29
N LEU A 138 -5.36 -16.03 -0.40
CA LEU A 138 -4.11 -15.57 0.19
C LEU A 138 -4.09 -15.69 1.71
N GLU A 139 -5.25 -15.73 2.33
CA GLU A 139 -5.42 -15.94 3.78
C GLU A 139 -5.01 -17.36 4.22
N ASP A 140 -5.14 -18.34 3.33
CA ASP A 140 -4.78 -19.75 3.57
C ASP A 140 -3.29 -20.02 3.26
N VAL A 141 -2.62 -19.09 2.59
CA VAL A 141 -1.21 -19.24 2.24
C VAL A 141 -0.31 -19.14 3.47
N GLY A 142 0.62 -20.08 3.62
CA GLY A 142 1.59 -20.07 4.71
C GLY A 142 2.38 -18.75 4.80
N GLY A 143 2.32 -18.12 5.98
CA GLY A 143 2.94 -16.82 6.24
C GLY A 143 1.94 -15.64 6.27
N TYR A 144 0.66 -15.87 5.95
CA TYR A 144 -0.35 -14.81 6.05
C TYR A 144 -0.55 -14.33 7.50
N VAL A 145 -0.71 -15.26 8.44
CA VAL A 145 -0.88 -14.93 9.86
C VAL A 145 0.35 -14.18 10.41
N GLU A 146 1.55 -14.62 10.03
CA GLU A 146 2.79 -13.96 10.47
C GLU A 146 2.90 -12.53 9.95
N ARG A 147 2.58 -12.29 8.68
CA ARG A 147 2.64 -10.93 8.11
C ARG A 147 1.65 -9.97 8.74
N CYS A 148 0.53 -10.47 9.23
CA CYS A 148 -0.49 -9.69 9.92
C CYS A 148 -0.13 -9.36 11.38
N ARG A 149 0.99 -9.83 11.92
CA ARG A 149 1.45 -9.47 13.29
C ARG A 149 1.88 -8.03 13.44
N VAL A 150 2.16 -7.34 12.34
CA VAL A 150 2.48 -5.92 12.29
C VAL A 150 1.46 -5.17 11.46
N ARG A 151 1.38 -3.84 11.62
CA ARG A 151 0.53 -3.00 10.78
C ARG A 151 0.97 -3.08 9.32
N PRO A 152 0.04 -3.09 8.37
CA PRO A 152 0.39 -2.99 6.95
C PRO A 152 1.05 -1.64 6.66
N GLY A 153 1.95 -1.64 5.67
CA GLY A 153 2.73 -0.46 5.31
C GLY A 153 2.34 0.16 3.97
N LEU A 154 2.57 1.45 3.86
CA LEU A 154 2.55 2.18 2.60
C LEU A 154 3.70 1.69 1.71
N THR A 155 4.87 1.49 2.30
CA THR A 155 6.00 0.77 1.71
C THR A 155 6.41 -0.42 2.56
N GLY A 156 7.36 -1.24 2.10
CA GLY A 156 7.86 -2.38 2.86
C GLY A 156 8.92 -3.17 2.11
N LEU A 157 9.47 -4.17 2.78
CA LEU A 157 10.59 -4.95 2.25
C LEU A 157 10.24 -5.64 0.92
N ALA A 158 9.02 -6.18 0.80
CA ALA A 158 8.55 -6.79 -0.44
C ALA A 158 8.36 -5.75 -1.55
N GLN A 159 7.79 -4.57 -1.25
CA GLN A 159 7.58 -3.52 -2.25
C GLN A 159 8.90 -3.00 -2.79
N VAL A 160 9.95 -2.90 -1.94
CA VAL A 160 11.25 -2.35 -2.31
C VAL A 160 12.13 -3.37 -3.03
N TYR A 161 12.17 -4.63 -2.59
CA TYR A 161 13.16 -5.61 -3.03
C TYR A 161 12.60 -6.80 -3.82
N ALA A 162 11.31 -7.14 -3.65
CA ALA A 162 10.77 -8.26 -4.41
C ALA A 162 10.53 -7.87 -5.88
N PRO A 163 10.82 -8.77 -6.84
CA PRO A 163 10.41 -8.57 -8.22
C PRO A 163 8.89 -8.35 -8.32
N ARG A 164 8.47 -7.50 -9.27
CA ARG A 164 7.05 -7.14 -9.43
C ARG A 164 6.20 -8.36 -9.76
N ASP A 165 6.71 -9.20 -10.66
CA ASP A 165 5.96 -10.26 -11.33
C ASP A 165 5.94 -11.60 -10.59
N ILE A 166 6.59 -11.70 -9.41
CA ILE A 166 6.50 -12.91 -8.63
C ILE A 166 5.15 -13.04 -7.93
N PRO A 167 4.64 -14.26 -7.78
CA PRO A 167 3.42 -14.54 -7.02
C PRO A 167 3.43 -13.90 -5.63
N ARG A 168 2.27 -13.45 -5.17
CA ARG A 168 2.14 -12.76 -3.86
C ARG A 168 2.57 -13.63 -2.70
N ARG A 169 2.27 -14.93 -2.75
CA ARG A 169 2.73 -15.92 -1.77
C ARG A 169 4.27 -15.91 -1.60
N LEU A 170 5.02 -15.67 -2.68
CA LEU A 170 6.48 -15.57 -2.59
C LEU A 170 6.91 -14.25 -1.94
N LYS A 171 6.11 -13.17 -2.09
CA LYS A 171 6.34 -11.89 -1.40
C LYS A 171 6.20 -12.03 0.11
N PHE A 172 5.40 -12.98 0.61
CA PHE A 172 5.27 -13.26 2.03
C PHE A 172 6.59 -13.67 2.71
N ARG A 173 7.57 -14.18 1.96
CA ARG A 173 8.92 -14.42 2.50
C ARG A 173 9.61 -13.13 2.93
N TYR A 174 9.45 -12.06 2.13
CA TYR A 174 9.97 -10.73 2.46
C TYR A 174 9.20 -10.11 3.63
N ASP A 175 7.87 -10.29 3.65
CA ASP A 175 7.03 -9.81 4.75
C ASP A 175 7.40 -10.47 6.07
N ARG A 176 7.61 -11.80 6.08
CA ARG A 176 8.09 -12.52 7.28
C ARG A 176 9.47 -12.08 7.72
N LEU A 177 10.37 -11.81 6.77
CA LEU A 177 11.69 -11.29 7.10
C LEU A 177 11.59 -9.92 7.78
N TYR A 178 10.73 -9.03 7.25
CA TYR A 178 10.45 -7.75 7.87
C TYR A 178 9.88 -7.91 9.29
N VAL A 179 8.86 -8.74 9.48
CA VAL A 179 8.25 -9.00 10.81
C VAL A 179 9.30 -9.45 11.84
N ARG A 180 10.28 -10.24 11.42
CA ARG A 180 11.35 -10.75 12.30
C ARG A 180 12.46 -9.74 12.59
N ARG A 181 12.71 -8.79 11.67
CA ARG A 181 13.88 -7.91 11.71
C ARG A 181 13.54 -6.42 11.69
N HIS A 182 12.26 -6.05 11.83
CA HIS A 182 11.86 -4.65 11.78
C HIS A 182 12.58 -3.83 12.86
N SER A 183 12.98 -2.65 12.48
CA SER A 183 13.61 -1.65 13.35
C SER A 183 13.38 -0.27 12.75
N LEU A 184 13.44 0.78 13.57
CA LEU A 184 13.30 2.16 13.07
C LEU A 184 14.34 2.49 12.00
N TRP A 185 15.57 1.99 12.13
CA TRP A 185 16.61 2.20 11.14
C TRP A 185 16.25 1.57 9.78
N LEU A 186 15.75 0.33 9.80
CA LEU A 186 15.29 -0.35 8.60
C LEU A 186 14.10 0.42 7.97
N ASP A 187 13.19 0.93 8.80
CA ASP A 187 12.02 1.69 8.33
C ASP A 187 12.47 2.98 7.62
N VAL A 188 13.32 3.76 8.24
CA VAL A 188 13.88 4.99 7.62
C VAL A 188 14.55 4.67 6.28
N ARG A 189 15.38 3.62 6.25
CA ARG A 189 16.04 3.18 5.02
C ARG A 189 15.04 2.80 3.92
N LEU A 190 13.99 2.05 4.25
CA LEU A 190 12.96 1.64 3.28
C LEU A 190 12.15 2.83 2.78
N ILE A 191 11.82 3.80 3.64
CA ILE A 191 11.14 5.04 3.27
C ILE A 191 11.98 5.83 2.26
N LEU A 192 13.27 6.04 2.56
CA LEU A 192 14.17 6.79 1.68
C LEU A 192 14.33 6.12 0.31
N ILE A 193 14.51 4.79 0.30
CA ILE A 193 14.60 4.02 -0.95
C ILE A 193 13.29 4.11 -1.74
N SER A 194 12.14 3.98 -1.08
CA SER A 194 10.84 4.09 -1.75
C SER A 194 10.61 5.46 -2.35
N PHE A 195 10.95 6.52 -1.60
CA PHE A 195 10.87 7.89 -2.10
C PHE A 195 11.77 8.09 -3.34
N TRP A 196 13.01 7.60 -3.28
CA TRP A 196 13.93 7.67 -4.40
C TRP A 196 13.46 6.91 -5.65
N ILE A 197 12.83 5.72 -5.46
CA ILE A 197 12.23 4.95 -6.56
C ILE A 197 11.06 5.71 -7.18
N THR A 198 10.18 6.29 -6.35
CA THR A 198 9.03 7.09 -6.80
C THR A 198 9.51 8.32 -7.57
N ALA A 199 10.49 9.06 -7.06
CA ALA A 199 11.04 10.25 -7.72
C ALA A 199 11.68 9.94 -9.08
N ARG A 200 12.19 8.72 -9.28
CA ARG A 200 12.74 8.27 -10.57
C ARG A 200 11.71 7.69 -11.53
N GLY A 201 10.45 7.59 -11.13
CA GLY A 201 9.42 6.92 -11.93
C GLY A 201 9.68 5.42 -12.18
N SER A 202 10.52 4.80 -11.35
CA SER A 202 11.10 3.47 -11.64
C SER A 202 10.27 2.30 -11.10
N TRP A 203 9.06 2.54 -10.59
CA TRP A 203 8.18 1.45 -10.13
C TRP A 203 7.78 0.48 -11.25
N GLU A 204 7.68 0.98 -12.50
CA GLU A 204 7.29 0.18 -13.67
C GLU A 204 8.47 -0.57 -14.31
N VAL A 205 9.69 -0.08 -14.16
CA VAL A 205 10.90 -0.61 -14.83
C VAL A 205 11.50 -1.83 -14.11
N ARG A 206 11.07 -2.17 -12.89
CA ARG A 206 11.65 -3.27 -12.09
C ARG A 206 11.33 -4.69 -12.57
N GLY A 207 10.49 -4.87 -13.59
CA GLY A 207 10.19 -6.16 -14.21
C GLY A 207 11.23 -6.68 -15.20
N ARG A 208 12.28 -5.89 -15.51
CA ARG A 208 13.33 -6.29 -16.48
C ARG A 208 14.72 -6.32 -15.84
N LYS A 209 14.90 -7.10 -14.78
CA LYS A 209 16.23 -7.53 -14.34
C LYS A 209 16.21 -9.04 -14.19
N TYR A 210 16.84 -9.63 -15.21
CA TYR A 210 17.26 -11.03 -15.46
C TYR A 210 16.26 -11.90 -16.14
#